data_28cc851188bd2e3925891b57feb254a8
#
_entry.id   28cc851188bd2e3925891b57feb254a8
#
_cell.length_a   1.000
_cell.length_b   1.000
_cell.length_c   1.000
_cell.angle_alpha   90.00
_cell.angle_beta   90.00
_cell.angle_gamma   90.00
#
_symmetry.space_group_name_H-M   'P 1'
#
loop_
_entity.id
_entity.type
_entity.pdbx_description
1 polymer ?
#
loop_
_entity_poly.entity_id
_entity_poly.type
_entity_poly.pdbx_seq_one_letter_code
_entity_poly.pdbx_strand_id
1 'polypeptide(L)'
;ARLWGHKVKGLADGEQEIICFEENFHGRTISIVSFSTDPDASTGFGPYTPGFKVIPYNDATALENAITDKTVAVLIEPIQGEAGVNVPDEGYLKAVREICTKNNVLMIADEVQTGFCRTGRKFAVDHEDVRPDAMCLGKALGGGVFPVSAVVANKDVLGVFSPGSHGSTFGATRWARQSPWPPWTSS
;
A
#
# COMPACT_ATOMS: atom_id res chain seq x y z
N ALA A 1 -4.28 6.37 -4.99
CA ALA A 1 -3.06 7.02 -5.48
C ALA A 1 -3.23 7.62 -6.88
N ARG A 2 -3.64 6.86 -7.89
CA ARG A 2 -3.79 7.39 -9.28
C ARG A 2 -4.78 8.55 -9.36
N LEU A 3 -5.95 8.42 -8.72
CA LEU A 3 -6.93 9.49 -8.68
C LEU A 3 -6.40 10.74 -7.93
N TRP A 4 -5.63 10.53 -6.87
CA TRP A 4 -4.95 11.62 -6.17
C TRP A 4 -3.93 12.32 -7.09
N GLY A 5 -3.13 11.55 -7.82
CA GLY A 5 -2.19 12.09 -8.79
C GLY A 5 -2.89 12.91 -9.89
N HIS A 6 -4.03 12.45 -10.36
CA HIS A 6 -4.83 13.17 -11.34
C HIS A 6 -5.41 14.48 -10.76
N LYS A 7 -6.08 14.40 -9.59
CA LYS A 7 -6.80 15.54 -9.01
C LYS A 7 -5.92 16.55 -8.29
N VAL A 8 -4.81 16.09 -7.67
CA VAL A 8 -3.96 16.93 -6.81
C VAL A 8 -2.67 17.33 -7.52
N LYS A 9 -1.99 16.39 -8.21
CA LYS A 9 -0.77 16.72 -8.99
C LYS A 9 -1.08 17.23 -10.40
N GLY A 10 -2.32 17.12 -10.88
CA GLY A 10 -2.71 17.58 -12.21
C GLY A 10 -2.22 16.69 -13.36
N LEU A 11 -1.82 15.45 -13.09
CA LEU A 11 -1.36 14.52 -14.12
C LEU A 11 -2.51 14.10 -15.03
N ALA A 12 -2.25 13.97 -16.33
CA ALA A 12 -3.22 13.45 -17.28
C ALA A 12 -3.56 11.99 -16.96
N ASP A 13 -4.73 11.55 -17.41
CA ASP A 13 -5.17 10.16 -17.19
C ASP A 13 -4.19 9.18 -17.86
N GLY A 14 -3.78 8.16 -17.10
CA GLY A 14 -2.82 7.16 -17.55
C GLY A 14 -1.33 7.52 -17.34
N GLU A 15 -1.00 8.73 -16.89
CA GLU A 15 0.39 9.13 -16.65
C GLU A 15 0.92 8.76 -15.26
N GLN A 16 0.02 8.42 -14.33
CA GLN A 16 0.36 8.16 -12.92
C GLN A 16 1.22 6.91 -12.78
N GLU A 17 2.40 7.06 -12.21
CA GLU A 17 3.32 5.96 -11.92
C GLU A 17 3.31 5.62 -10.43
N ILE A 18 3.36 4.33 -10.12
CA ILE A 18 3.51 3.81 -8.76
C ILE A 18 4.78 2.98 -8.71
N ILE A 19 5.65 3.28 -7.74
CA ILE A 19 6.86 2.49 -7.51
C ILE A 19 6.53 1.36 -6.56
N CYS A 20 6.95 0.16 -6.92
CA CYS A 20 6.86 -1.07 -6.15
C CYS A 20 8.26 -1.70 -6.04
N PHE A 21 8.40 -2.74 -5.26
CA PHE A 21 9.70 -3.35 -4.99
C PHE A 21 9.77 -4.77 -5.55
N GLU A 22 10.97 -5.25 -5.85
CA GLU A 22 11.20 -6.65 -6.17
C GLU A 22 10.74 -7.55 -5.03
N GLU A 23 10.40 -8.79 -5.35
CA GLU A 23 9.92 -9.80 -4.41
C GLU A 23 8.64 -9.41 -3.63
N ASN A 24 7.89 -8.42 -4.15
CA ASN A 24 6.64 -7.96 -3.51
C ASN A 24 5.53 -8.99 -3.57
N PHE A 25 4.63 -8.92 -2.58
CA PHE A 25 3.36 -9.62 -2.63
C PHE A 25 2.21 -8.76 -2.10
N HIS A 26 1.38 -8.25 -3.01
CA HIS A 26 0.23 -7.39 -2.67
C HIS A 26 -1.12 -8.02 -3.05
N GLY A 27 -1.16 -9.31 -3.33
CA GLY A 27 -2.34 -10.04 -3.76
C GLY A 27 -2.26 -10.55 -5.20
N ARG A 28 -3.42 -10.90 -5.79
CA ARG A 28 -3.47 -11.57 -7.09
C ARG A 28 -4.49 -10.98 -8.06
N THR A 29 -4.90 -9.74 -7.86
CA THR A 29 -5.71 -9.02 -8.85
C THR A 29 -4.84 -8.65 -10.05
N ILE A 30 -5.47 -8.42 -11.22
CA ILE A 30 -4.73 -8.14 -12.46
C ILE A 30 -3.74 -6.97 -12.33
N SER A 31 -4.12 -5.89 -11.65
CA SER A 31 -3.22 -4.76 -11.45
C SER A 31 -2.04 -5.11 -10.55
N ILE A 32 -2.24 -5.97 -9.56
CA ILE A 32 -1.16 -6.41 -8.66
C ILE A 32 -0.20 -7.36 -9.34
N VAL A 33 -0.70 -8.37 -10.07
CA VAL A 33 0.20 -9.29 -10.80
C VAL A 33 0.96 -8.59 -11.92
N SER A 34 0.52 -7.40 -12.35
CA SER A 34 1.20 -6.61 -13.37
C SER A 34 2.58 -6.11 -12.97
N PHE A 35 2.89 -6.08 -11.68
CA PHE A 35 4.21 -5.70 -11.15
C PHE A 35 4.81 -6.78 -10.24
N SER A 36 4.23 -7.96 -10.20
CA SER A 36 4.83 -9.10 -9.51
C SER A 36 6.12 -9.52 -10.21
N THR A 37 7.17 -9.74 -9.43
CA THR A 37 8.44 -10.31 -9.91
C THR A 37 8.48 -11.83 -9.82
N ASP A 38 7.43 -12.45 -9.30
CA ASP A 38 7.24 -13.90 -9.29
C ASP A 38 6.65 -14.37 -10.64
N PRO A 39 7.41 -15.11 -11.46
CA PRO A 39 6.93 -15.61 -12.73
C PRO A 39 5.74 -16.57 -12.61
N ASP A 40 5.65 -17.33 -11.52
CA ASP A 40 4.52 -18.24 -11.28
C ASP A 40 3.23 -17.47 -10.97
N ALA A 41 3.35 -16.24 -10.45
CA ALA A 41 2.22 -15.36 -10.15
C ALA A 41 1.79 -14.51 -11.36
N SER A 42 2.70 -14.25 -12.30
CA SER A 42 2.47 -13.28 -13.38
C SER A 42 2.36 -13.89 -14.77
N THR A 43 3.12 -14.95 -15.10
CA THR A 43 3.17 -15.50 -16.46
C THR A 43 1.80 -16.03 -16.93
N GLY A 44 1.33 -15.55 -18.08
CA GLY A 44 0.07 -15.99 -18.69
C GLY A 44 -1.18 -15.22 -18.23
N PHE A 45 -1.06 -14.24 -17.32
CA PHE A 45 -2.19 -13.46 -16.83
C PHE A 45 -2.37 -12.08 -17.52
N GLY A 46 -1.56 -11.79 -18.56
CA GLY A 46 -1.71 -10.54 -19.31
C GLY A 46 -3.05 -10.43 -20.08
N PRO A 47 -3.41 -9.22 -20.57
CA PRO A 47 -2.60 -8.02 -20.61
C PRO A 47 -2.46 -7.35 -19.23
N TYR A 48 -1.26 -6.78 -18.98
CA TYR A 48 -0.94 -6.18 -17.69
C TYR A 48 -1.33 -4.70 -17.62
N THR A 49 -1.67 -4.26 -16.42
CA THR A 49 -1.97 -2.86 -16.12
C THR A 49 -0.66 -2.04 -16.14
N PRO A 50 -0.56 -0.97 -16.94
CA PRO A 50 0.65 -0.13 -17.00
C PRO A 50 0.77 0.82 -15.80
N GLY A 51 1.90 1.54 -15.75
CA GLY A 51 2.16 2.60 -14.78
C GLY A 51 2.71 2.11 -13.45
N PHE A 52 3.41 0.97 -13.45
CA PHE A 52 4.19 0.49 -12.32
C PHE A 52 5.67 0.46 -12.67
N LYS A 53 6.52 0.82 -11.70
CA LYS A 53 7.97 0.67 -11.74
C LYS A 53 8.40 -0.25 -10.61
N VAL A 54 9.19 -1.25 -10.91
CA VAL A 54 9.73 -2.18 -9.91
C VAL A 54 11.20 -1.87 -9.72
N ILE A 55 11.62 -1.74 -8.48
CA ILE A 55 13.00 -1.43 -8.08
C ILE A 55 13.46 -2.39 -6.97
N PRO A 56 14.76 -2.53 -6.72
CA PRO A 56 15.26 -3.32 -5.61
C PRO A 56 14.68 -2.88 -4.26
N TYR A 57 14.35 -3.86 -3.41
CA TYR A 57 13.95 -3.61 -2.03
C TYR A 57 15.17 -3.29 -1.18
N ASN A 58 14.99 -2.53 -0.10
CA ASN A 58 16.06 -2.10 0.82
C ASN A 58 17.15 -1.23 0.16
N ASP A 59 16.83 -0.53 -0.93
CA ASP A 59 17.72 0.40 -1.62
C ASP A 59 17.06 1.79 -1.76
N ALA A 60 17.37 2.68 -0.81
CA ALA A 60 16.85 4.04 -0.81
C ALA A 60 17.37 4.88 -1.98
N THR A 61 18.59 4.58 -2.46
CA THR A 61 19.18 5.28 -3.61
C THR A 61 18.48 4.89 -4.91
N ALA A 62 18.14 3.61 -5.08
CA ALA A 62 17.32 3.16 -6.19
C ALA A 62 15.95 3.84 -6.20
N LEU A 63 15.32 4.02 -5.02
CA LEU A 63 14.06 4.74 -4.91
C LEU A 63 14.21 6.21 -5.32
N GLU A 64 15.21 6.93 -4.80
CA GLU A 64 15.41 8.34 -5.14
C GLU A 64 15.62 8.55 -6.64
N ASN A 65 16.37 7.66 -7.28
CA ASN A 65 16.65 7.69 -8.72
C ASN A 65 15.42 7.30 -9.59
N ALA A 66 14.48 6.50 -9.06
CA ALA A 66 13.31 6.03 -9.80
C ALA A 66 12.17 7.05 -9.82
N ILE A 67 12.15 8.01 -8.87
CA ILE A 67 11.09 9.02 -8.77
C ILE A 67 11.17 9.98 -9.95
N THR A 68 10.01 10.27 -10.52
CA THR A 68 9.81 11.27 -11.58
C THR A 68 8.63 12.17 -11.23
N ASP A 69 8.41 13.21 -12.04
CA ASP A 69 7.24 14.10 -11.89
C ASP A 69 5.91 13.34 -12.00
N LYS A 70 5.91 12.16 -12.66
CA LYS A 70 4.73 11.29 -12.82
C LYS A 70 4.53 10.33 -11.66
N THR A 71 5.50 10.19 -10.76
CA THR A 71 5.39 9.31 -9.59
C THR A 71 4.37 9.87 -8.61
N VAL A 72 3.36 9.07 -8.30
CA VAL A 72 2.28 9.46 -7.38
C VAL A 72 2.33 8.72 -6.05
N ALA A 73 2.89 7.52 -6.03
CA ALA A 73 3.00 6.72 -4.82
C ALA A 73 4.17 5.74 -4.86
N VAL A 74 4.60 5.36 -3.67
CA VAL A 74 5.42 4.20 -3.38
C VAL A 74 4.55 3.22 -2.60
N LEU A 75 4.43 1.99 -3.07
CA LEU A 75 3.74 0.89 -2.38
C LEU A 75 4.78 -0.06 -1.82
N ILE A 76 4.80 -0.22 -0.51
CA ILE A 76 5.83 -0.97 0.21
C ILE A 76 5.25 -1.88 1.28
N GLU A 77 5.74 -3.11 1.37
CA GLU A 77 5.60 -3.95 2.56
C GLU A 77 6.68 -3.53 3.56
N PRO A 78 6.35 -3.16 4.81
CA PRO A 78 7.38 -2.84 5.81
C PRO A 78 8.34 -4.00 6.09
N ILE A 79 7.84 -5.23 5.97
CA ILE A 79 8.59 -6.48 5.95
C ILE A 79 7.96 -7.33 4.84
N GLN A 80 8.76 -7.81 3.90
CA GLN A 80 8.26 -8.68 2.84
C GLN A 80 8.09 -10.10 3.38
N GLY A 81 6.84 -10.48 3.65
CA GLY A 81 6.55 -11.76 4.30
C GLY A 81 6.65 -12.95 3.36
N GLU A 82 6.02 -12.88 2.19
CA GLU A 82 5.97 -14.00 1.23
C GLU A 82 7.33 -14.29 0.57
N ALA A 83 8.19 -13.29 0.47
CA ALA A 83 9.54 -13.43 -0.08
C ALA A 83 10.54 -14.15 0.86
N GLY A 84 10.10 -14.61 2.03
CA GLY A 84 10.95 -15.32 2.99
C GLY A 84 11.29 -14.50 4.24
N VAL A 85 10.41 -13.53 4.59
CA VAL A 85 10.55 -12.63 5.75
C VAL A 85 11.76 -11.71 5.60
N ASN A 86 11.79 -10.95 4.52
CA ASN A 86 12.83 -9.94 4.29
C ASN A 86 12.56 -8.71 5.16
N VAL A 87 13.36 -8.55 6.21
CA VAL A 87 13.34 -7.38 7.10
C VAL A 87 14.34 -6.36 6.55
N PRO A 88 13.94 -5.10 6.28
CA PRO A 88 14.86 -4.11 5.77
C PRO A 88 15.84 -3.66 6.85
N ASP A 89 16.92 -3.02 6.42
CA ASP A 89 17.90 -2.41 7.32
C ASP A 89 17.27 -1.31 8.18
N GLU A 90 17.80 -1.11 9.38
CA GLU A 90 17.36 -0.05 10.27
C GLU A 90 17.46 1.34 9.60
N GLY A 91 16.38 2.12 9.66
CA GLY A 91 16.28 3.43 9.05
C GLY A 91 15.81 3.44 7.59
N TYR A 92 15.64 2.28 6.97
CA TYR A 92 15.18 2.21 5.57
C TYR A 92 13.78 2.80 5.39
N LEU A 93 12.82 2.45 6.25
CA LEU A 93 11.46 2.98 6.15
C LEU A 93 11.41 4.49 6.39
N LYS A 94 12.27 5.01 7.28
CA LYS A 94 12.42 6.46 7.47
C LYS A 94 12.95 7.13 6.21
N ALA A 95 13.99 6.57 5.59
CA ALA A 95 14.52 7.09 4.32
C ALA A 95 13.44 7.09 3.22
N VAL A 96 12.67 6.01 3.08
CA VAL A 96 11.54 5.94 2.14
C VAL A 96 10.52 7.05 2.44
N ARG A 97 10.16 7.28 3.71
CA ARG A 97 9.23 8.35 4.11
C ARG A 97 9.77 9.73 3.75
N GLU A 98 11.03 10.00 4.03
CA GLU A 98 11.68 11.28 3.74
C GLU A 98 11.72 11.56 2.24
N ILE A 99 12.13 10.56 1.44
CA ILE A 99 12.15 10.65 -0.03
C ILE A 99 10.75 10.94 -0.57
N CYS A 100 9.73 10.22 -0.12
CA CYS A 100 8.35 10.44 -0.53
C CYS A 100 7.87 11.85 -0.18
N THR A 101 8.17 12.33 1.04
CA THR A 101 7.78 13.67 1.49
C THR A 101 8.44 14.77 0.66
N LYS A 102 9.76 14.66 0.42
CA LYS A 102 10.55 15.60 -0.37
C LYS A 102 10.00 15.76 -1.80
N ASN A 103 9.49 14.68 -2.38
CA ASN A 103 9.04 14.63 -3.77
C ASN A 103 7.52 14.74 -3.94
N ASN A 104 6.76 15.01 -2.88
CA ASN A 104 5.30 15.02 -2.91
C ASN A 104 4.71 13.74 -3.53
N VAL A 105 5.18 12.60 -3.02
CA VAL A 105 4.77 11.24 -3.40
C VAL A 105 4.14 10.56 -2.18
N LEU A 106 3.04 9.85 -2.38
CA LEU A 106 2.38 9.14 -1.29
C LEU A 106 3.20 7.90 -0.88
N MET A 107 3.43 7.73 0.41
CA MET A 107 3.91 6.46 0.96
C MET A 107 2.71 5.60 1.37
N ILE A 108 2.55 4.45 0.74
CA ILE A 108 1.48 3.47 1.04
C ILE A 108 2.15 2.24 1.64
N ALA A 109 1.89 1.98 2.91
CA ALA A 109 2.38 0.79 3.58
C ALA A 109 1.37 -0.35 3.47
N ASP A 110 1.80 -1.50 2.96
CA ASP A 110 1.01 -2.73 2.98
C ASP A 110 1.24 -3.47 4.30
N GLU A 111 0.37 -3.23 5.25
CA GLU A 111 0.36 -3.85 6.58
C GLU A 111 -0.62 -5.03 6.68
N VAL A 112 -1.02 -5.58 5.52
CA VAL A 112 -1.97 -6.71 5.48
C VAL A 112 -1.43 -7.91 6.24
N GLN A 113 -0.12 -8.18 6.14
CA GLN A 113 0.52 -9.28 6.87
C GLN A 113 1.15 -8.83 8.19
N THR A 114 1.76 -7.66 8.22
CA THR A 114 2.59 -7.18 9.33
C THR A 114 1.81 -6.45 10.42
N GLY A 115 0.61 -5.95 10.10
CA GLY A 115 -0.20 -5.17 11.02
C GLY A 115 -0.83 -5.95 12.16
N PHE A 116 -1.54 -5.25 13.02
CA PHE A 116 -2.28 -5.80 14.16
C PHE A 116 -1.41 -6.63 15.13
N CYS A 117 -0.31 -6.04 15.55
CA CYS A 117 0.64 -6.60 16.52
C CYS A 117 1.39 -7.85 16.06
N ARG A 118 1.37 -8.18 14.75
CA ARG A 118 2.12 -9.33 14.23
C ARG A 118 3.62 -9.25 14.51
N THR A 119 4.20 -8.05 14.49
CA THR A 119 5.63 -7.78 14.67
C THR A 119 5.97 -7.24 16.07
N GLY A 120 4.99 -7.22 17.02
CA GLY A 120 5.18 -6.71 18.37
C GLY A 120 4.86 -5.21 18.55
N ARG A 121 4.58 -4.49 17.48
CA ARG A 121 4.00 -3.14 17.47
C ARG A 121 2.63 -3.19 16.80
N LYS A 122 1.81 -2.14 16.95
CA LYS A 122 0.48 -2.07 16.28
C LYS A 122 0.62 -2.30 14.78
N PHE A 123 1.58 -1.63 14.17
CA PHE A 123 1.97 -1.75 12.77
C PHE A 123 3.49 -1.89 12.68
N ALA A 124 3.99 -2.51 11.62
CA ALA A 124 5.43 -2.67 11.46
C ALA A 124 6.15 -1.32 11.23
N VAL A 125 5.49 -0.37 10.57
CA VAL A 125 6.03 1.00 10.43
C VAL A 125 6.28 1.69 11.77
N ASP A 126 5.63 1.28 12.86
CA ASP A 126 5.83 1.84 14.21
C ASP A 126 7.20 1.48 14.82
N HIS A 127 7.91 0.49 14.26
CA HIS A 127 9.27 0.17 14.72
C HIS A 127 10.26 1.31 14.43
N GLU A 128 10.01 2.07 13.38
CA GLU A 128 10.82 3.22 13.00
C GLU A 128 10.11 4.57 13.17
N ASP A 129 8.98 4.60 13.89
CA ASP A 129 8.14 5.80 14.07
C ASP A 129 7.73 6.46 12.74
N VAL A 130 7.54 5.66 11.69
CA VAL A 130 7.13 6.13 10.36
C VAL A 130 5.62 6.24 10.28
N ARG A 131 5.14 7.35 9.73
CA ARG A 131 3.73 7.56 9.44
C ARG A 131 3.50 7.60 7.91
N PRO A 132 2.97 6.54 7.30
CA PRO A 132 2.63 6.54 5.89
C PRO A 132 1.39 7.40 5.62
N ASP A 133 1.19 7.80 4.36
CA ASP A 133 -0.01 8.55 3.92
C ASP A 133 -1.23 7.64 3.85
N ALA A 134 -1.02 6.36 3.56
CA ALA A 134 -2.05 5.34 3.54
C ALA A 134 -1.52 3.99 4.01
N MET A 135 -2.41 3.15 4.54
CA MET A 135 -2.12 1.76 4.89
C MET A 135 -3.17 0.82 4.31
N CYS A 136 -2.71 -0.30 3.75
CA CYS A 136 -3.55 -1.43 3.40
C CYS A 136 -3.60 -2.39 4.59
N LEU A 137 -4.80 -2.77 5.00
CA LEU A 137 -5.06 -3.60 6.17
C LEU A 137 -5.91 -4.82 5.77
N GLY A 138 -5.64 -5.98 6.37
CA GLY A 138 -6.37 -7.21 6.06
C GLY A 138 -5.99 -8.32 7.03
N LYS A 139 -6.11 -9.58 6.60
CA LYS A 139 -5.76 -10.77 7.40
C LYS A 139 -6.25 -10.69 8.85
N ALA A 140 -5.38 -10.32 9.79
CA ALA A 140 -5.71 -10.21 11.21
C ALA A 140 -6.85 -9.23 11.51
N LEU A 141 -7.13 -8.26 10.63
CA LEU A 141 -8.29 -7.36 10.74
C LEU A 141 -9.61 -8.13 10.85
N GLY A 142 -9.73 -9.27 10.18
CA GLY A 142 -10.92 -10.12 10.22
C GLY A 142 -11.06 -10.99 11.47
N GLY A 143 -10.08 -10.98 12.39
CA GLY A 143 -10.09 -11.76 13.63
C GLY A 143 -10.17 -13.28 13.42
N GLY A 144 -9.87 -13.78 12.23
CA GLY A 144 -10.02 -15.20 11.87
C GLY A 144 -11.46 -15.66 11.60
N VAL A 145 -12.42 -14.74 11.67
CA VAL A 145 -13.87 -15.04 11.55
C VAL A 145 -14.42 -14.60 10.20
N PHE A 146 -14.09 -13.38 9.76
CA PHE A 146 -14.66 -12.80 8.56
C PHE A 146 -13.58 -12.18 7.66
N PRO A 147 -13.53 -12.56 6.37
CA PRO A 147 -12.58 -11.97 5.44
C PRO A 147 -12.95 -10.50 5.19
N VAL A 148 -12.10 -9.60 5.63
CA VAL A 148 -12.27 -8.16 5.48
C VAL A 148 -10.93 -7.51 5.23
N SER A 149 -10.96 -6.44 4.43
CA SER A 149 -9.82 -5.56 4.21
C SER A 149 -10.26 -4.11 4.28
N ALA A 150 -9.31 -3.23 4.53
CA ALA A 150 -9.53 -1.80 4.55
C ALA A 150 -8.31 -1.06 4.01
N VAL A 151 -8.56 0.12 3.46
CA VAL A 151 -7.52 1.12 3.22
C VAL A 151 -7.82 2.30 4.13
N VAL A 152 -6.85 2.68 4.94
CA VAL A 152 -6.92 3.87 5.79
C VAL A 152 -5.91 4.90 5.31
N ALA A 153 -6.31 6.15 5.27
CA ALA A 153 -5.43 7.22 4.83
C ALA A 153 -5.89 8.57 5.40
N ASN A 154 -5.04 9.57 5.27
CA ASN A 154 -5.41 10.94 5.60
C ASN A 154 -6.58 11.43 4.73
N LYS A 155 -7.33 12.40 5.25
CA LYS A 155 -8.46 13.00 4.54
C LYS A 155 -8.07 13.58 3.18
N ASP A 156 -6.87 14.15 3.08
CA ASP A 156 -6.37 14.75 1.84
C ASP A 156 -6.08 13.70 0.73
N VAL A 157 -5.87 12.45 1.14
CA VAL A 157 -5.67 11.32 0.22
C VAL A 157 -7.00 10.69 -0.18
N LEU A 158 -7.83 10.28 0.78
CA LEU A 158 -9.13 9.64 0.49
C LEU A 158 -10.22 10.64 0.11
N GLY A 159 -10.12 11.90 0.51
CA GLY A 159 -11.07 12.94 0.17
C GLY A 159 -11.15 13.29 -1.33
N VAL A 160 -10.29 12.72 -2.16
CA VAL A 160 -10.37 12.84 -3.62
C VAL A 160 -11.53 12.04 -4.22
N PHE A 161 -12.07 11.06 -3.48
CA PHE A 161 -13.25 10.33 -3.93
C PHE A 161 -14.51 11.19 -3.85
N SER A 162 -15.32 11.10 -4.88
CA SER A 162 -16.66 11.69 -4.91
C SER A 162 -17.71 10.58 -4.72
N PRO A 163 -18.90 10.87 -4.21
CA PRO A 163 -19.98 9.89 -4.14
C PRO A 163 -20.20 9.22 -5.50
N GLY A 164 -20.22 7.89 -5.51
CA GLY A 164 -20.37 7.06 -6.72
C GLY A 164 -19.08 6.78 -7.51
N SER A 165 -17.95 7.41 -7.18
CA SER A 165 -16.68 7.14 -7.89
C SER A 165 -16.00 5.83 -7.46
N HIS A 166 -16.37 5.28 -6.32
CA HIS A 166 -15.88 4.02 -5.80
C HIS A 166 -16.95 3.36 -4.92
N GLY A 167 -16.94 2.04 -4.83
CA GLY A 167 -17.88 1.31 -4.00
C GLY A 167 -17.48 -0.15 -3.77
N SER A 168 -18.15 -0.78 -2.82
CA SER A 168 -18.02 -2.20 -2.55
C SER A 168 -19.39 -2.79 -2.20
N THR A 169 -19.77 -3.87 -2.88
CA THR A 169 -21.01 -4.57 -2.60
C THR A 169 -21.07 -5.07 -1.14
N PHE A 170 -19.96 -5.51 -0.59
CA PHE A 170 -19.87 -6.12 0.74
C PHE A 170 -19.40 -5.15 1.84
N GLY A 171 -18.91 -3.97 1.48
CA GLY A 171 -18.26 -3.04 2.43
C GLY A 171 -19.18 -2.45 3.50
N ALA A 172 -20.49 -2.66 3.38
CA ALA A 172 -21.49 -2.17 4.33
C ALA A 172 -22.47 -3.24 4.81
N THR A 173 -22.08 -4.52 4.73
CA THR A 173 -22.96 -5.60 5.21
C THR A 173 -23.21 -5.46 6.72
N ARG A 174 -24.42 -5.92 7.17
CA ARG A 174 -24.77 -5.91 8.60
C ARG A 174 -23.72 -6.62 9.46
N TRP A 175 -23.11 -7.68 8.95
CA TRP A 175 -22.06 -8.45 9.62
C TRP A 175 -20.78 -7.62 9.85
N ALA A 176 -20.34 -6.84 8.89
CA ALA A 176 -19.18 -5.96 9.04
C ALA A 176 -19.44 -4.83 10.06
N ARG A 177 -20.71 -4.41 10.24
CA ARG A 177 -21.09 -3.35 11.19
C ARG A 177 -21.45 -3.88 12.59
N GLN A 178 -21.81 -5.15 12.73
CA GLN A 178 -22.20 -5.78 14.00
C GLN A 178 -21.08 -6.61 14.60
N SER A 179 -19.82 -6.38 14.17
CA SER A 179 -18.67 -6.95 14.87
C SER A 179 -18.80 -6.64 16.37
N PRO A 180 -18.67 -7.62 17.27
CA PRO A 180 -18.74 -7.40 18.72
C PRO A 180 -17.54 -6.62 19.27
N TRP A 181 -16.63 -6.20 18.41
CA TRP A 181 -15.52 -5.34 18.80
C TRP A 181 -16.03 -3.94 19.08
N PRO A 182 -15.71 -3.36 20.23
CA PRO A 182 -16.09 -1.98 20.52
C PRO A 182 -15.52 -1.07 19.44
N PRO A 183 -16.24 0.02 19.09
CA PRO A 183 -15.70 0.99 18.15
C PRO A 183 -14.34 1.47 18.66
N TRP A 184 -13.35 1.53 17.77
CA TRP A 184 -12.04 2.06 18.09
C TRP A 184 -12.21 3.51 18.53
N THR A 185 -12.28 3.71 19.84
CA THR A 185 -12.23 5.06 20.40
C THR A 185 -10.79 5.51 20.39
N SER A 186 -10.51 6.58 19.67
CA SER A 186 -9.23 7.28 19.73
C SER A 186 -9.02 7.76 21.16
N SER A 187 -8.12 7.14 21.90
CA SER A 187 -7.51 7.70 23.10
C SER A 187 -6.24 8.41 22.70
#